data_23f9a61d8a6435fc3726cb722b84aa63
#
_entry.id   23f9a61d8a6435fc3726cb722b84aa63
#
_cell.length_a   1.000
_cell.length_b   1.000
_cell.length_c   1.000
_cell.angle_alpha   90.00
_cell.angle_beta   90.00
_cell.angle_gamma   90.00
#
_symmetry.space_group_name_H-M   'P 1'
#
loop_
_entity.id
_entity.type
_entity.pdbx_description
1 polymer ?
#
loop_
_entity_poly.entity_id
_entity_poly.type
_entity_poly.pdbx_seq_one_letter_code
_entity_poly.pdbx_strand_id
1 'polypeptide(L)'
;MIETPMDVLRDFPVRNRKRQKSRFIEAVQSYARHLDYEVQVESEKGGVRNVVIGDPETARFLITAHYDTPAMLWCPNLTMPCNAVMNALCQLLNFLVLMLPAVIVGGGVLYLTEKPLYGALAMLAAVIATIFLMAFGIPNPRNANDNTSGVIALLEIASSMPQNLRNRICFVLFDKEQVAMLGSAAHRRKHPTASKIQTVVNLNCVGDGDTIMFFPNKAMAEDVNLLCLERACGNKTVKVHRKGRASCVSDHVGFERGVGVMALRRGKLGYWLGRTRTIRDKNLEYTNVNILRACLITYIGSHAAE
;
A
#
# COMPACT_ATOMS: atom_id res chain seq x y z
N MET A 1 10.62 20.46 -2.53
CA MET A 1 9.43 20.86 -1.77
C MET A 1 8.25 20.25 -2.48
N ILE A 2 7.21 19.83 -1.77
CA ILE A 2 5.95 19.38 -2.39
C ILE A 2 5.06 20.63 -2.53
N GLU A 3 4.75 21.04 -3.73
CA GLU A 3 3.78 22.11 -4.04
C GLU A 3 2.45 21.49 -4.43
N THR A 4 2.50 20.40 -5.16
CA THR A 4 1.36 19.58 -5.53
C THR A 4 1.61 18.11 -5.14
N PRO A 5 0.58 17.31 -4.81
CA PRO A 5 0.78 15.89 -4.50
C PRO A 5 1.51 15.10 -5.58
N MET A 6 1.40 15.50 -6.85
CA MET A 6 2.12 14.87 -7.96
C MET A 6 3.63 15.02 -7.91
N ASP A 7 4.15 16.01 -7.16
CA ASP A 7 5.60 16.21 -6.98
C ASP A 7 6.25 15.02 -6.26
N VAL A 8 5.47 14.24 -5.50
CA VAL A 8 5.96 13.02 -4.86
C VAL A 8 6.51 12.03 -5.88
N LEU A 9 5.85 11.90 -7.04
CA LEU A 9 6.30 11.00 -8.11
C LEU A 9 7.60 11.49 -8.75
N ARG A 10 7.76 12.81 -8.92
CA ARG A 10 8.92 13.42 -9.56
C ARG A 10 10.12 13.52 -8.61
N ASP A 11 9.91 14.03 -7.39
CA ASP A 11 10.99 14.46 -6.51
C ASP A 11 11.36 13.41 -5.46
N PHE A 12 10.46 12.47 -5.20
CA PHE A 12 10.63 11.42 -4.17
C PHE A 12 10.29 10.01 -4.70
N PRO A 13 10.79 9.61 -5.89
CA PRO A 13 10.42 8.31 -6.46
C PRO A 13 10.93 7.13 -5.63
N VAL A 14 11.97 7.30 -4.82
CA VAL A 14 12.57 6.26 -3.97
C VAL A 14 12.60 6.71 -2.52
N ARG A 15 12.01 5.89 -1.63
CA ARG A 15 11.88 6.16 -0.20
C ARG A 15 12.16 4.89 0.62
N ASN A 16 13.32 4.24 0.36
CA ASN A 16 13.68 3.02 1.09
C ASN A 16 14.82 3.22 2.11
N ARG A 17 15.72 4.20 1.90
CA ARG A 17 16.83 4.49 2.81
C ARG A 17 16.49 5.62 3.78
N LYS A 18 17.13 5.61 4.97
CA LYS A 18 16.88 6.61 6.04
C LYS A 18 16.92 8.06 5.54
N ARG A 19 17.93 8.43 4.73
CA ARG A 19 18.09 9.80 4.20
C ARG A 19 16.96 10.19 3.25
N GLN A 20 16.54 9.25 2.37
CA GLN A 20 15.44 9.49 1.42
C GLN A 20 14.11 9.67 2.17
N LYS A 21 13.85 8.80 3.15
CA LYS A 21 12.68 8.89 4.02
C LYS A 21 12.66 10.19 4.82
N SER A 22 13.80 10.65 5.36
CA SER A 22 13.87 11.93 6.09
C SER A 22 13.50 13.11 5.20
N ARG A 23 14.07 13.20 3.99
CA ARG A 23 13.73 14.27 3.03
C ARG A 23 12.27 14.26 2.63
N PHE A 24 11.69 13.07 2.43
CA PHE A 24 10.26 12.92 2.13
C PHE A 24 9.37 13.36 3.30
N ILE A 25 9.68 12.91 4.53
CA ILE A 25 8.95 13.29 5.76
C ILE A 25 8.96 14.82 5.94
N GLU A 26 10.12 15.47 5.82
CA GLU A 26 10.25 16.92 5.91
C GLU A 26 9.37 17.63 4.87
N ALA A 27 9.38 17.14 3.63
CA ALA A 27 8.56 17.72 2.56
C ALA A 27 7.05 17.55 2.80
N VAL A 28 6.61 16.38 3.28
CA VAL A 28 5.19 16.14 3.65
C VAL A 28 4.78 17.00 4.85
N GLN A 29 5.64 17.14 5.87
CA GLN A 29 5.35 18.01 7.01
C GLN A 29 5.18 19.47 6.58
N SER A 30 6.08 19.96 5.70
CA SER A 30 5.95 21.31 5.15
C SER A 30 4.66 21.50 4.36
N TYR A 31 4.33 20.55 3.49
CA TYR A 31 3.09 20.57 2.67
C TYR A 31 1.83 20.57 3.55
N ALA A 32 1.73 19.66 4.51
CA ALA A 32 0.55 19.54 5.35
C ALA A 32 0.36 20.73 6.29
N ARG A 33 1.44 21.33 6.81
CA ARG A 33 1.37 22.60 7.58
C ARG A 33 0.89 23.76 6.72
N HIS A 34 1.27 23.82 5.45
CA HIS A 34 0.77 24.83 4.52
C HIS A 34 -0.75 24.70 4.27
N LEU A 35 -1.31 23.49 4.47
CA LEU A 35 -2.75 23.22 4.44
C LEU A 35 -3.44 23.41 5.81
N ASP A 36 -2.75 23.99 6.80
CA ASP A 36 -3.25 24.22 8.17
C ASP A 36 -3.56 22.94 8.96
N TYR A 37 -2.85 21.84 8.67
CA TYR A 37 -2.91 20.63 9.49
C TYR A 37 -1.81 20.59 10.55
N GLU A 38 -2.15 20.09 11.74
CA GLU A 38 -1.14 19.63 12.69
C GLU A 38 -0.45 18.37 12.16
N VAL A 39 0.87 18.30 12.30
CA VAL A 39 1.67 17.19 11.78
C VAL A 39 2.68 16.73 12.80
N GLN A 40 2.67 15.44 13.10
CA GLN A 40 3.64 14.80 13.99
C GLN A 40 4.30 13.60 13.31
N VAL A 41 5.50 13.26 13.77
CA VAL A 41 6.22 12.06 13.34
C VAL A 41 6.28 11.10 14.52
N GLU A 42 5.65 9.94 14.37
CA GLU A 42 5.70 8.88 15.34
C GLU A 42 6.93 8.01 15.10
N SER A 43 7.90 8.11 15.99
CA SER A 43 9.14 7.32 15.92
C SER A 43 9.09 6.17 16.92
N GLU A 44 9.29 4.95 16.43
CA GLU A 44 9.24 3.73 17.20
C GLU A 44 10.53 2.90 17.10
N LYS A 45 10.69 1.95 18.04
CA LYS A 45 11.79 0.99 18.03
C LYS A 45 11.90 0.31 16.64
N GLY A 46 13.13 0.01 16.22
CA GLY A 46 13.38 -0.55 14.90
C GLY A 46 13.42 0.50 13.77
N GLY A 47 13.40 1.81 14.09
CA GLY A 47 13.50 2.90 13.13
C GLY A 47 12.25 3.11 12.26
N VAL A 48 11.09 2.72 12.75
CA VAL A 48 9.78 3.05 12.15
C VAL A 48 9.50 4.54 12.37
N ARG A 49 9.01 5.23 11.34
CA ARG A 49 8.68 6.66 11.39
C ARG A 49 7.40 6.93 10.61
N ASN A 50 6.24 6.86 11.27
CA ASN A 50 4.97 7.23 10.65
C ASN A 50 4.80 8.76 10.63
N VAL A 51 4.18 9.29 9.58
CA VAL A 51 3.78 10.70 9.53
C VAL A 51 2.28 10.78 9.76
N VAL A 52 1.88 11.46 10.82
CA VAL A 52 0.49 11.64 11.24
C VAL A 52 0.08 13.08 10.98
N ILE A 53 -0.99 13.27 10.23
CA ILE A 53 -1.54 14.56 9.82
C ILE A 53 -2.95 14.67 10.40
N GLY A 54 -3.17 15.59 11.32
CA GLY A 54 -4.36 15.72 12.15
C GLY A 54 -4.21 14.97 13.49
N ASP A 55 -5.31 14.87 14.25
CA ASP A 55 -5.32 14.24 15.56
C ASP A 55 -5.85 12.79 15.48
N PRO A 56 -5.01 11.77 15.73
CA PRO A 56 -5.43 10.38 15.68
C PRO A 56 -6.35 9.96 16.83
N GLU A 57 -6.41 10.71 17.95
CA GLU A 57 -7.23 10.31 19.11
C GLU A 57 -8.70 10.75 18.96
N THR A 58 -8.93 11.87 18.29
CA THR A 58 -10.29 12.42 18.10
C THR A 58 -10.89 12.09 16.74
N ALA A 59 -10.07 11.71 15.76
CA ALA A 59 -10.52 11.39 14.42
C ALA A 59 -11.41 10.13 14.41
N ARG A 60 -12.54 10.21 13.69
CA ARG A 60 -13.44 9.07 13.42
C ARG A 60 -12.97 8.23 12.24
N PHE A 61 -12.30 8.87 11.27
CA PHE A 61 -11.77 8.25 10.06
C PHE A 61 -10.26 8.36 9.99
N LEU A 62 -9.63 7.28 9.56
CA LEU A 62 -8.20 7.23 9.33
C LEU A 62 -7.95 6.86 7.86
N ILE A 63 -7.45 7.79 7.06
CA ILE A 63 -7.01 7.51 5.70
C ILE A 63 -5.53 7.24 5.73
N THR A 64 -5.13 6.09 5.22
CA THR A 64 -3.75 5.62 5.32
C THR A 64 -3.15 5.22 3.98
N ALA A 65 -1.84 5.35 3.87
CA ALA A 65 -1.04 4.79 2.79
C ALA A 65 0.36 4.51 3.31
N HIS A 66 1.05 3.48 2.82
CA HIS A 66 2.46 3.36 3.15
C HIS A 66 3.32 4.22 2.21
N TYR A 67 4.37 4.81 2.75
CA TYR A 67 5.25 5.66 1.98
C TYR A 67 6.60 5.03 1.62
N ASP A 68 6.98 3.94 2.27
CA ASP A 68 8.19 3.21 1.92
C ASP A 68 8.03 2.52 0.56
N THR A 69 9.13 2.51 -0.18
CA THR A 69 9.15 1.92 -1.52
C THR A 69 9.92 0.60 -1.52
N PRO A 70 9.45 -0.42 -2.27
CA PRO A 70 10.04 -1.74 -2.28
C PRO A 70 11.38 -1.79 -3.03
N ALA A 71 12.14 -2.85 -2.81
CA ALA A 71 13.20 -3.25 -3.71
C ALA A 71 12.61 -3.76 -5.04
N MET A 72 13.38 -3.59 -6.11
CA MET A 72 13.01 -4.06 -7.44
C MET A 72 13.13 -5.58 -7.53
N LEU A 73 12.10 -6.23 -8.06
CA LEU A 73 12.11 -7.64 -8.40
C LEU A 73 12.43 -7.83 -9.88
N TRP A 74 13.10 -8.94 -10.21
CA TRP A 74 13.36 -9.35 -11.60
C TRP A 74 12.18 -10.08 -12.24
N CYS A 75 11.23 -10.58 -11.45
CA CYS A 75 10.04 -11.30 -11.89
C CYS A 75 8.77 -10.48 -11.71
N PRO A 76 7.72 -10.75 -12.49
CA PRO A 76 6.42 -10.13 -12.29
C PRO A 76 5.86 -10.43 -10.89
N ASN A 77 5.31 -9.42 -10.22
CA ASN A 77 4.56 -9.59 -8.99
C ASN A 77 3.06 -9.57 -9.35
N LEU A 78 2.53 -10.73 -9.72
CA LEU A 78 1.13 -10.88 -10.11
C LEU A 78 0.28 -11.28 -8.91
N THR A 79 -0.82 -10.56 -8.67
CA THR A 79 -1.80 -10.86 -7.63
C THR A 79 -3.22 -10.78 -8.18
N MET A 80 -4.11 -11.63 -7.65
CA MET A 80 -5.54 -11.68 -8.00
C MET A 80 -6.40 -11.60 -6.73
N PRO A 81 -6.50 -10.42 -6.10
CA PRO A 81 -7.02 -10.29 -4.73
C PRO A 81 -8.50 -10.66 -4.58
N CYS A 82 -9.27 -10.64 -5.67
CA CYS A 82 -10.69 -11.00 -5.65
C CYS A 82 -10.96 -12.52 -5.77
N ASN A 83 -9.94 -13.33 -5.99
CA ASN A 83 -10.07 -14.77 -6.14
C ASN A 83 -8.96 -15.49 -5.36
N ALA A 84 -9.29 -16.04 -4.19
CA ALA A 84 -8.32 -16.64 -3.28
C ALA A 84 -7.53 -17.80 -3.90
N VAL A 85 -8.19 -18.64 -4.71
CA VAL A 85 -7.54 -19.79 -5.37
C VAL A 85 -6.56 -19.32 -6.43
N MET A 86 -7.02 -18.44 -7.33
CA MET A 86 -6.15 -17.88 -8.37
C MET A 86 -5.01 -17.05 -7.77
N ASN A 87 -5.28 -16.32 -6.68
CA ASN A 87 -4.23 -15.60 -5.98
C ASN A 87 -3.19 -16.55 -5.37
N ALA A 88 -3.61 -17.66 -4.74
CA ALA A 88 -2.69 -18.67 -4.23
C ALA A 88 -1.81 -19.27 -5.34
N LEU A 89 -2.40 -19.57 -6.50
CA LEU A 89 -1.65 -20.03 -7.68
C LEU A 89 -0.65 -18.97 -8.19
N CYS A 90 -1.07 -17.71 -8.26
CA CYS A 90 -0.16 -16.60 -8.62
C CYS A 90 1.00 -16.47 -7.62
N GLN A 91 0.73 -16.56 -6.31
CA GLN A 91 1.78 -16.49 -5.29
C GLN A 91 2.73 -17.68 -5.35
N LEU A 92 2.20 -18.89 -5.60
CA LEU A 92 3.04 -20.08 -5.82
C LEU A 92 3.95 -19.89 -7.04
N LEU A 93 3.40 -19.41 -8.16
CA LEU A 93 4.19 -19.14 -9.36
C LEU A 93 5.27 -18.07 -9.12
N ASN A 94 4.90 -16.95 -8.47
CA ASN A 94 5.86 -15.90 -8.09
C ASN A 94 6.99 -16.48 -7.22
N PHE A 95 6.65 -17.32 -6.23
CA PHE A 95 7.61 -17.98 -5.36
C PHE A 95 8.54 -18.91 -6.14
N LEU A 96 8.01 -19.78 -7.01
CA LEU A 96 8.82 -20.70 -7.82
C LEU A 96 9.80 -19.94 -8.73
N VAL A 97 9.34 -18.89 -9.41
CA VAL A 97 10.19 -18.06 -10.26
C VAL A 97 11.27 -17.35 -9.43
N LEU A 98 10.92 -16.87 -8.24
CA LEU A 98 11.83 -16.18 -7.34
C LEU A 98 12.92 -17.11 -6.79
N MET A 99 12.61 -18.40 -6.57
CA MET A 99 13.54 -19.41 -6.06
C MET A 99 14.38 -20.06 -7.17
N LEU A 100 14.04 -19.87 -8.44
CA LEU A 100 14.75 -20.48 -9.56
C LEU A 100 16.26 -20.24 -9.55
N PRO A 101 16.78 -19.02 -9.29
CA PRO A 101 18.23 -18.80 -9.19
C PRO A 101 18.90 -19.65 -8.10
N ALA A 102 18.23 -19.84 -6.96
CA ALA A 102 18.77 -20.66 -5.87
C ALA A 102 18.86 -22.14 -6.25
N VAL A 103 17.86 -22.65 -6.97
CA VAL A 103 17.86 -24.03 -7.49
C VAL A 103 18.98 -24.20 -8.53
N ILE A 104 19.19 -23.23 -9.42
CA ILE A 104 20.25 -23.26 -10.43
C ILE A 104 21.63 -23.27 -9.75
N VAL A 105 21.86 -22.41 -8.76
CA VAL A 105 23.14 -22.34 -8.01
C VAL A 105 23.39 -23.63 -7.26
N GLY A 106 22.43 -24.16 -6.51
CA GLY A 106 22.56 -25.39 -5.76
C GLY A 106 22.80 -26.61 -6.64
N GLY A 107 22.02 -26.71 -7.74
CA GLY A 107 22.17 -27.78 -8.72
C GLY A 107 23.52 -27.72 -9.47
N GLY A 108 24.00 -26.53 -9.81
CA GLY A 108 25.30 -26.31 -10.44
C GLY A 108 26.46 -26.75 -9.53
N VAL A 109 26.41 -26.34 -8.25
CA VAL A 109 27.45 -26.79 -7.27
C VAL A 109 27.40 -28.29 -7.03
N LEU A 110 26.20 -28.87 -6.93
CA LEU A 110 26.05 -30.33 -6.82
C LEU A 110 26.68 -31.05 -8.03
N TYR A 111 26.39 -30.58 -9.24
CA TYR A 111 26.92 -31.14 -10.48
C TYR A 111 28.44 -31.05 -10.56
N LEU A 112 29.05 -29.91 -10.19
CA LEU A 112 30.48 -29.69 -10.25
C LEU A 112 31.27 -30.42 -9.16
N THR A 113 30.66 -30.61 -7.97
CA THR A 113 31.38 -31.20 -6.82
C THR A 113 31.02 -32.63 -6.54
N GLU A 114 29.93 -33.14 -7.12
CA GLU A 114 29.31 -34.44 -6.85
C GLU A 114 28.95 -34.65 -5.35
N LYS A 115 28.99 -33.58 -4.54
CA LYS A 115 28.73 -33.62 -3.09
C LYS A 115 27.39 -33.00 -2.73
N PRO A 116 26.37 -33.79 -2.32
CA PRO A 116 25.03 -33.27 -2.01
C PRO A 116 25.03 -32.19 -0.95
N LEU A 117 25.92 -32.29 0.05
CA LEU A 117 26.04 -31.28 1.11
C LEU A 117 26.41 -29.89 0.56
N TYR A 118 27.35 -29.82 -0.39
CA TYR A 118 27.80 -28.56 -0.96
C TYR A 118 26.70 -27.92 -1.84
N GLY A 119 25.99 -28.76 -2.60
CA GLY A 119 24.82 -28.29 -3.36
C GLY A 119 23.72 -27.73 -2.45
N ALA A 120 23.40 -28.41 -1.35
CA ALA A 120 22.42 -27.96 -0.39
C ALA A 120 22.82 -26.64 0.31
N LEU A 121 24.09 -26.53 0.73
CA LEU A 121 24.60 -25.31 1.36
C LEU A 121 24.60 -24.12 0.38
N ALA A 122 24.98 -24.35 -0.87
CA ALA A 122 24.95 -23.31 -1.91
C ALA A 122 23.52 -22.85 -2.21
N MET A 123 22.56 -23.79 -2.28
CA MET A 123 21.12 -23.43 -2.45
C MET A 123 20.61 -22.63 -1.27
N LEU A 124 20.91 -23.04 -0.03
CA LEU A 124 20.52 -22.30 1.17
C LEU A 124 21.10 -20.89 1.18
N ALA A 125 22.37 -20.73 0.87
CA ALA A 125 23.02 -19.42 0.78
C ALA A 125 22.37 -18.54 -0.29
N ALA A 126 22.01 -19.10 -1.45
CA ALA A 126 21.31 -18.38 -2.51
C ALA A 126 19.88 -17.99 -2.12
N VAL A 127 19.15 -18.82 -1.38
CA VAL A 127 17.83 -18.48 -0.81
C VAL A 127 17.96 -17.30 0.15
N ILE A 128 18.92 -17.35 1.08
CA ILE A 128 19.17 -16.26 2.04
C ILE A 128 19.51 -14.96 1.29
N ALA A 129 20.40 -15.05 0.29
CA ALA A 129 20.74 -13.90 -0.55
C ALA A 129 19.52 -13.33 -1.30
N THR A 130 18.64 -14.17 -1.82
CA THR A 130 17.39 -13.75 -2.47
C THR A 130 16.47 -13.00 -1.52
N ILE A 131 16.26 -13.53 -0.31
CA ILE A 131 15.44 -12.88 0.73
C ILE A 131 16.05 -11.53 1.11
N PHE A 132 17.37 -11.47 1.29
CA PHE A 132 18.08 -10.23 1.59
C PHE A 132 17.95 -9.20 0.47
N LEU A 133 18.06 -9.61 -0.79
CA LEU A 133 17.88 -8.73 -1.95
C LEU A 133 16.42 -8.22 -2.08
N MET A 134 15.44 -9.01 -1.70
CA MET A 134 14.04 -8.57 -1.67
C MET A 134 13.78 -7.48 -0.61
N ALA A 135 14.47 -7.56 0.52
CA ALA A 135 14.30 -6.61 1.62
C ALA A 135 15.17 -5.35 1.46
N PHE A 136 16.42 -5.51 1.02
CA PHE A 136 17.46 -4.48 1.04
C PHE A 136 18.14 -4.27 -0.32
N GLY A 137 17.66 -4.89 -1.37
CA GLY A 137 18.26 -4.85 -2.70
C GLY A 137 18.15 -3.50 -3.39
N ILE A 138 18.33 -3.50 -4.70
CA ILE A 138 18.29 -2.31 -5.54
C ILE A 138 16.90 -1.69 -5.45
N PRO A 139 16.76 -0.42 -5.00
CA PRO A 139 15.46 0.21 -4.94
C PRO A 139 14.88 0.36 -6.34
N ASN A 140 13.59 0.12 -6.49
CA ASN A 140 12.91 0.40 -7.73
C ASN A 140 12.87 1.93 -7.96
N PRO A 141 13.43 2.45 -9.07
CA PRO A 141 13.36 3.88 -9.37
C PRO A 141 11.96 4.31 -9.87
N ARG A 142 11.07 3.35 -10.12
CA ARG A 142 9.74 3.57 -10.68
C ARG A 142 8.69 2.87 -9.82
N ASN A 143 8.21 3.57 -8.78
CA ASN A 143 7.18 3.09 -7.85
C ASN A 143 5.92 3.91 -8.02
N ALA A 144 5.46 4.09 -9.27
CA ALA A 144 4.30 4.94 -9.52
C ALA A 144 3.04 4.40 -8.85
N ASN A 145 2.84 3.09 -8.91
CA ASN A 145 1.67 2.44 -8.33
C ASN A 145 1.93 1.90 -6.91
N ASP A 146 3.07 1.27 -6.62
CA ASP A 146 3.39 0.65 -5.31
C ASP A 146 4.46 1.47 -4.52
N ASN A 147 4.11 2.43 -3.65
CA ASN A 147 2.77 2.94 -3.37
C ASN A 147 2.77 4.48 -3.46
N THR A 148 3.46 5.03 -4.46
CA THR A 148 3.43 6.50 -4.68
C THR A 148 2.01 6.96 -5.00
N SER A 149 1.22 6.14 -5.71
CA SER A 149 -0.18 6.43 -6.01
C SER A 149 -1.05 6.59 -4.75
N GLY A 150 -0.87 5.73 -3.76
CA GLY A 150 -1.57 5.83 -2.48
C GLY A 150 -1.18 7.09 -1.70
N VAL A 151 0.10 7.44 -1.70
CA VAL A 151 0.59 8.68 -1.07
C VAL A 151 0.01 9.91 -1.75
N ILE A 152 0.02 9.97 -3.09
CA ILE A 152 -0.55 11.08 -3.86
C ILE A 152 -2.04 11.19 -3.58
N ALA A 153 -2.79 10.08 -3.63
CA ALA A 153 -4.22 10.08 -3.37
C ALA A 153 -4.54 10.57 -1.95
N LEU A 154 -3.77 10.14 -0.94
CA LEU A 154 -3.91 10.62 0.44
C LEU A 154 -3.71 12.14 0.53
N LEU A 155 -2.64 12.67 -0.06
CA LEU A 155 -2.35 14.11 -0.03
C LEU A 155 -3.38 14.93 -0.82
N GLU A 156 -3.92 14.41 -1.94
CA GLU A 156 -5.01 15.03 -2.69
C GLU A 156 -6.32 15.07 -1.90
N ILE A 157 -6.62 14.00 -1.15
CA ILE A 157 -7.79 13.97 -0.26
C ILE A 157 -7.60 14.99 0.86
N ALA A 158 -6.41 15.05 1.47
CA ALA A 158 -6.10 15.99 2.54
C ALA A 158 -6.24 17.45 2.08
N SER A 159 -5.70 17.80 0.90
CA SER A 159 -5.76 19.15 0.35
C SER A 159 -7.19 19.58 -0.02
N SER A 160 -8.02 18.63 -0.40
CA SER A 160 -9.41 18.88 -0.86
C SER A 160 -10.46 18.69 0.24
N MET A 161 -10.04 18.33 1.47
CA MET A 161 -10.96 18.04 2.57
C MET A 161 -11.63 19.32 3.06
N PRO A 162 -12.99 19.38 3.05
CA PRO A 162 -13.73 20.51 3.59
C PRO A 162 -13.38 20.79 5.06
N GLN A 163 -13.27 22.07 5.44
CA GLN A 163 -12.84 22.46 6.79
C GLN A 163 -13.71 21.87 7.90
N ASN A 164 -15.03 21.81 7.69
CA ASN A 164 -15.99 21.25 8.64
C ASN A 164 -15.85 19.74 8.86
N LEU A 165 -15.08 19.03 8.02
CA LEU A 165 -14.82 17.61 8.16
C LEU A 165 -13.40 17.30 8.70
N ARG A 166 -12.51 18.29 8.74
CA ARG A 166 -11.10 18.09 9.09
C ARG A 166 -10.86 17.57 10.50
N ASN A 167 -11.70 17.94 11.45
CA ASN A 167 -11.64 17.46 12.84
C ASN A 167 -12.10 16.00 13.02
N ARG A 168 -12.68 15.40 11.99
CA ARG A 168 -13.18 14.01 12.01
C ARG A 168 -12.23 13.03 11.33
N ILE A 169 -11.17 13.53 10.71
CA ILE A 169 -10.27 12.73 9.89
C ILE A 169 -8.81 12.95 10.29
N CYS A 170 -8.08 11.87 10.30
CA CYS A 170 -6.63 11.88 10.41
C CYS A 170 -6.04 11.13 9.22
N PHE A 171 -4.91 11.60 8.71
CA PHE A 171 -4.18 10.95 7.64
C PHE A 171 -2.87 10.38 8.19
N VAL A 172 -2.55 9.14 7.86
CA VAL A 172 -1.30 8.52 8.31
C VAL A 172 -0.55 7.90 7.16
N LEU A 173 0.70 8.33 7.01
CA LEU A 173 1.65 7.70 6.11
C LEU A 173 2.48 6.69 6.92
N PHE A 174 2.23 5.40 6.69
CA PHE A 174 2.93 4.32 7.38
C PHE A 174 4.31 4.04 6.79
N ASP A 175 5.25 3.74 7.67
CA ASP A 175 6.58 3.27 7.31
C ASP A 175 6.66 1.74 7.37
N LYS A 176 7.55 1.15 6.58
CA LYS A 176 7.90 -0.28 6.64
C LYS A 176 6.71 -1.24 6.46
N GLU A 177 5.82 -0.92 5.54
CA GLU A 177 4.79 -1.88 5.11
C GLU A 177 5.45 -3.13 4.53
N GLN A 178 6.50 -2.93 3.70
CA GLN A 178 7.27 -3.99 3.07
C GLN A 178 7.97 -4.93 4.06
N VAL A 179 8.06 -4.54 5.33
CA VAL A 179 8.62 -5.33 6.44
C VAL A 179 7.50 -5.65 7.42
N ALA A 180 6.60 -6.55 7.03
CA ALA A 180 5.51 -7.05 7.86
C ALA A 180 4.60 -5.96 8.49
N MET A 181 4.37 -4.85 7.76
CA MET A 181 3.46 -3.77 8.18
C MET A 181 3.81 -3.18 9.55
N LEU A 182 5.11 -3.02 9.83
CA LEU A 182 5.59 -2.54 11.14
C LEU A 182 5.07 -1.15 11.49
N GLY A 183 4.83 -0.28 10.49
CA GLY A 183 4.31 1.07 10.70
C GLY A 183 2.91 1.06 11.28
N SER A 184 1.98 0.37 10.65
CA SER A 184 0.60 0.28 11.14
C SER A 184 0.49 -0.48 12.46
N ALA A 185 1.33 -1.50 12.67
CA ALA A 185 1.41 -2.19 13.96
C ALA A 185 1.91 -1.27 15.10
N ALA A 186 2.89 -0.41 14.82
CA ALA A 186 3.39 0.58 15.78
C ALA A 186 2.32 1.62 16.12
N HIS A 187 1.62 2.15 15.11
CA HIS A 187 0.52 3.10 15.29
C HIS A 187 -0.61 2.52 16.18
N ARG A 188 -1.06 1.28 15.91
CA ARG A 188 -2.08 0.62 16.73
C ARG A 188 -1.65 0.42 18.20
N ARG A 189 -0.37 0.13 18.45
CA ARG A 189 0.15 0.02 19.82
C ARG A 189 0.15 1.36 20.55
N LYS A 190 0.42 2.43 19.82
CA LYS A 190 0.45 3.79 20.37
C LYS A 190 -0.95 4.34 20.64
N HIS A 191 -1.93 3.99 19.77
CA HIS A 191 -3.33 4.45 19.83
C HIS A 191 -4.31 3.27 19.95
N PRO A 192 -4.26 2.48 21.03
CA PRO A 192 -4.99 1.22 21.12
C PRO A 192 -6.51 1.39 21.17
N THR A 193 -7.01 2.46 21.78
CA THR A 193 -8.44 2.75 21.88
C THR A 193 -8.98 3.30 20.56
N ALA A 194 -8.34 4.35 20.02
CA ALA A 194 -8.73 4.96 18.76
C ALA A 194 -8.73 3.95 17.60
N SER A 195 -7.70 3.12 17.50
CA SER A 195 -7.56 2.10 16.45
C SER A 195 -8.66 1.02 16.44
N LYS A 196 -9.42 0.83 17.52
CA LYS A 196 -10.56 -0.10 17.57
C LYS A 196 -11.84 0.48 17.01
N ILE A 197 -12.06 1.78 17.21
CA ILE A 197 -13.33 2.44 16.86
C ILE A 197 -13.29 3.16 15.51
N GLN A 198 -12.09 3.53 15.04
CA GLN A 198 -11.91 4.25 13.80
C GLN A 198 -12.20 3.41 12.57
N THR A 199 -12.84 4.02 11.58
CA THR A 199 -12.92 3.45 10.23
C THR A 199 -11.64 3.79 9.48
N VAL A 200 -10.87 2.76 9.16
CA VAL A 200 -9.55 2.89 8.52
C VAL A 200 -9.66 2.54 7.03
N VAL A 201 -9.32 3.48 6.16
CA VAL A 201 -9.26 3.27 4.70
C VAL A 201 -7.82 3.35 4.25
N ASN A 202 -7.27 2.22 3.81
CA ASN A 202 -5.88 2.11 3.39
C ASN A 202 -5.75 2.09 1.87
N LEU A 203 -5.03 3.08 1.33
CA LEU A 203 -4.80 3.26 -0.09
C LEU A 203 -3.51 2.56 -0.51
N ASN A 204 -3.64 1.48 -1.27
CA ASN A 204 -2.50 0.71 -1.75
C ASN A 204 -2.63 0.37 -3.23
N CYS A 205 -1.66 0.77 -4.05
CA CYS A 205 -1.64 0.51 -5.49
C CYS A 205 -2.91 1.03 -6.22
N VAL A 206 -3.25 2.30 -6.02
CA VAL A 206 -4.49 2.90 -6.55
C VAL A 206 -4.33 3.60 -7.91
N GLY A 207 -3.12 3.61 -8.48
CA GLY A 207 -2.78 4.40 -9.68
C GLY A 207 -2.96 3.69 -11.01
N ASP A 208 -2.90 2.35 -11.09
CA ASP A 208 -2.89 1.62 -12.37
C ASP A 208 -3.98 0.54 -12.42
N GLY A 209 -5.13 0.86 -13.00
CA GLY A 209 -6.26 -0.06 -13.17
C GLY A 209 -7.51 0.65 -13.66
N ASP A 210 -8.46 -0.14 -14.17
CA ASP A 210 -9.76 0.33 -14.66
C ASP A 210 -10.89 0.16 -13.63
N THR A 211 -10.61 -0.58 -12.54
CA THR A 211 -11.57 -0.81 -11.46
C THR A 211 -10.95 -0.48 -10.11
N ILE A 212 -11.50 0.51 -9.44
CA ILE A 212 -11.16 0.84 -8.06
C ILE A 212 -11.99 -0.08 -7.16
N MET A 213 -11.30 -0.96 -6.45
CA MET A 213 -11.92 -1.99 -5.61
C MET A 213 -11.69 -1.67 -4.14
N PHE A 214 -12.79 -1.60 -3.38
CA PHE A 214 -12.79 -1.52 -1.93
C PHE A 214 -12.89 -2.93 -1.35
N PHE A 215 -12.02 -3.24 -0.40
CA PHE A 215 -11.95 -4.53 0.29
C PHE A 215 -12.25 -4.33 1.77
N PRO A 216 -13.52 -4.27 2.18
CA PRO A 216 -13.89 -4.18 3.58
C PRO A 216 -13.53 -5.47 4.32
N ASN A 217 -13.09 -5.34 5.57
CA ASN A 217 -13.04 -6.47 6.47
C ASN A 217 -14.46 -6.85 6.95
N LYS A 218 -14.57 -7.90 7.79
CA LYS A 218 -15.87 -8.43 8.22
C LYS A 218 -16.76 -7.36 8.89
N ALA A 219 -16.18 -6.46 9.69
CA ALA A 219 -16.93 -5.43 10.40
C ALA A 219 -17.47 -4.31 9.49
N MET A 220 -16.87 -4.15 8.30
CA MET A 220 -17.23 -3.11 7.33
C MET A 220 -17.98 -3.66 6.10
N ALA A 221 -18.19 -4.98 6.02
CA ALA A 221 -18.73 -5.64 4.83
C ALA A 221 -20.18 -5.22 4.51
N GLU A 222 -20.95 -4.82 5.51
CA GLU A 222 -22.35 -4.41 5.39
C GLU A 222 -22.55 -2.89 5.58
N ASP A 223 -21.47 -2.11 5.57
CA ASP A 223 -21.54 -0.65 5.66
C ASP A 223 -22.27 -0.08 4.42
N VAL A 224 -23.48 0.42 4.62
CA VAL A 224 -24.35 0.91 3.54
C VAL A 224 -23.74 2.09 2.81
N ASN A 225 -23.12 3.02 3.54
CA ASN A 225 -22.49 4.20 2.94
C ASN A 225 -21.28 3.80 2.06
N LEU A 226 -20.52 2.76 2.46
CA LEU A 226 -19.46 2.20 1.63
C LEU A 226 -20.03 1.52 0.37
N LEU A 227 -21.13 0.78 0.51
CA LEU A 227 -21.78 0.10 -0.62
C LEU A 227 -22.37 1.11 -1.63
N CYS A 228 -22.83 2.28 -1.17
CA CYS A 228 -23.30 3.35 -2.03
C CYS A 228 -22.22 4.01 -2.90
N LEU A 229 -20.94 3.72 -2.65
CA LEU A 229 -19.85 4.19 -3.52
C LEU A 229 -19.77 3.47 -4.87
N GLU A 230 -20.42 2.30 -5.02
CA GLU A 230 -20.39 1.54 -6.27
C GLU A 230 -21.01 2.32 -7.42
N ARG A 231 -20.20 2.60 -8.45
CA ARG A 231 -20.63 3.36 -9.64
C ARG A 231 -19.72 3.15 -10.84
N ALA A 232 -20.24 3.42 -12.01
CA ALA A 232 -19.44 3.62 -13.22
C ALA A 232 -19.00 5.08 -13.32
N CYS A 233 -17.75 5.30 -13.72
CA CYS A 233 -17.14 6.63 -13.85
C CYS A 233 -16.41 6.71 -15.22
N GLY A 234 -17.18 6.90 -16.28
CA GLY A 234 -16.65 6.82 -17.66
C GLY A 234 -16.13 5.41 -17.99
N ASN A 235 -14.86 5.31 -18.30
CA ASN A 235 -14.16 4.03 -18.53
C ASN A 235 -13.65 3.35 -17.24
N LYS A 236 -13.90 3.93 -16.09
CA LYS A 236 -13.54 3.40 -14.77
C LYS A 236 -14.78 2.89 -14.03
N THR A 237 -14.55 2.02 -13.06
CA THR A 237 -15.62 1.48 -12.22
C THR A 237 -15.17 1.46 -10.76
N VAL A 238 -16.05 1.87 -9.85
CA VAL A 238 -15.86 1.71 -8.40
C VAL A 238 -16.69 0.52 -7.96
N LYS A 239 -16.09 -0.40 -7.22
CA LYS A 239 -16.74 -1.60 -6.69
C LYS A 239 -16.35 -1.87 -5.25
N VAL A 240 -17.23 -2.53 -4.52
CA VAL A 240 -16.98 -3.07 -3.19
C VAL A 240 -16.94 -4.59 -3.27
N HIS A 241 -15.88 -5.22 -2.79
CA HIS A 241 -15.75 -6.66 -2.78
C HIS A 241 -16.63 -7.28 -1.69
N ARG A 242 -17.75 -7.91 -2.08
CA ARG A 242 -18.76 -8.42 -1.15
C ARG A 242 -18.67 -9.91 -0.88
N LYS A 243 -18.07 -10.69 -1.79
CA LYS A 243 -18.14 -12.16 -1.77
C LYS A 243 -16.76 -12.81 -1.74
N GLY A 244 -16.62 -13.79 -0.83
CA GLY A 244 -15.44 -14.61 -0.72
C GLY A 244 -14.31 -13.99 0.09
N ARG A 245 -13.25 -14.78 0.31
CA ARG A 245 -12.02 -14.28 0.93
C ARG A 245 -11.29 -13.40 -0.07
N ALA A 246 -11.23 -12.11 0.20
CA ALA A 246 -10.28 -11.23 -0.48
C ALA A 246 -8.85 -11.54 0.02
N SER A 247 -7.91 -11.61 -0.92
CA SER A 247 -6.48 -11.73 -0.60
C SER A 247 -5.79 -10.37 -0.71
N CYS A 248 -6.44 -9.33 -0.17
CA CYS A 248 -5.88 -7.99 -0.06
C CYS A 248 -5.27 -7.84 1.33
N VAL A 249 -3.99 -8.20 1.47
CA VAL A 249 -3.25 -8.05 2.72
C VAL A 249 -2.43 -6.77 2.65
N SER A 250 -2.77 -5.79 3.47
CA SER A 250 -2.06 -4.53 3.62
C SER A 250 -2.40 -3.93 5.00
N ASP A 251 -1.94 -2.73 5.31
CA ASP A 251 -2.00 -2.11 6.64
C ASP A 251 -3.39 -2.11 7.31
N HIS A 252 -4.49 -2.13 6.53
CA HIS A 252 -5.87 -2.15 7.07
C HIS A 252 -6.25 -3.43 7.81
N VAL A 253 -5.58 -4.57 7.52
CA VAL A 253 -5.97 -5.89 8.08
C VAL A 253 -5.83 -5.95 9.60
N GLY A 254 -5.00 -5.11 10.17
CA GLY A 254 -4.78 -5.04 11.61
C GLY A 254 -5.82 -4.22 12.37
N PHE A 255 -6.72 -3.51 11.69
CA PHE A 255 -7.75 -2.67 12.31
C PHE A 255 -9.11 -3.38 12.30
N GLU A 256 -9.92 -3.17 13.35
CA GLU A 256 -11.24 -3.81 13.47
C GLU A 256 -12.20 -3.35 12.37
N ARG A 257 -12.13 -2.08 11.98
CA ARG A 257 -12.95 -1.46 10.93
C ARG A 257 -12.09 -1.03 9.76
N GLY A 258 -11.44 -2.00 9.11
CA GLY A 258 -10.48 -1.77 8.04
C GLY A 258 -11.07 -1.97 6.64
N VAL A 259 -10.71 -1.09 5.71
CA VAL A 259 -11.03 -1.17 4.28
C VAL A 259 -9.75 -0.95 3.48
N GLY A 260 -9.33 -1.96 2.71
CA GLY A 260 -8.25 -1.79 1.73
C GLY A 260 -8.80 -1.27 0.41
N VAL A 261 -8.04 -0.43 -0.29
CA VAL A 261 -8.41 0.08 -1.61
C VAL A 261 -7.29 -0.16 -2.60
N MET A 262 -7.64 -0.74 -3.75
CA MET A 262 -6.70 -0.99 -4.86
C MET A 262 -7.34 -0.65 -6.21
N ALA A 263 -6.53 -0.20 -7.16
CA ALA A 263 -6.94 -0.14 -8.56
C ALA A 263 -6.51 -1.43 -9.27
N LEU A 264 -7.46 -2.13 -9.86
CA LEU A 264 -7.25 -3.43 -10.49
C LEU A 264 -7.58 -3.37 -11.98
N ARG A 265 -6.90 -4.19 -12.75
CA ARG A 265 -7.22 -4.42 -14.16
C ARG A 265 -8.18 -5.61 -14.28
N ARG A 266 -9.19 -5.47 -15.15
CA ARG A 266 -10.08 -6.56 -15.49
C ARG A 266 -9.47 -7.44 -16.58
N GLY A 267 -9.39 -8.73 -16.35
CA GLY A 267 -8.94 -9.74 -17.33
C GLY A 267 -9.94 -10.88 -17.48
N LYS A 268 -9.63 -11.85 -18.34
CA LYS A 268 -10.45 -13.03 -18.57
C LYS A 268 -10.63 -13.90 -17.32
N LEU A 269 -9.58 -13.95 -16.47
CA LEU A 269 -9.58 -14.75 -15.22
C LEU A 269 -10.04 -13.96 -13.99
N GLY A 270 -10.48 -12.71 -14.14
CA GLY A 270 -10.92 -11.84 -13.06
C GLY A 270 -10.08 -10.58 -12.92
N TYR A 271 -10.13 -9.99 -11.74
CA TYR A 271 -9.39 -8.77 -11.42
C TYR A 271 -7.98 -9.09 -10.96
N TRP A 272 -7.00 -8.36 -11.51
CA TRP A 272 -5.59 -8.60 -11.22
C TRP A 272 -4.82 -7.30 -11.04
N LEU A 273 -3.74 -7.36 -10.26
CA LEU A 273 -2.72 -6.36 -10.09
C LEU A 273 -1.40 -6.97 -10.56
N GLY A 274 -0.62 -6.22 -11.32
CA GLY A 274 0.69 -6.63 -11.77
C GLY A 274 1.61 -5.44 -11.96
N ARG A 275 2.84 -5.70 -12.43
CA ARG A 275 3.88 -4.69 -12.66
C ARG A 275 4.46 -4.03 -11.41
N THR A 276 3.81 -4.09 -10.25
CA THR A 276 4.33 -3.58 -8.99
C THR A 276 5.69 -4.21 -8.67
N ARG A 277 6.56 -3.48 -7.99
CA ARG A 277 7.94 -3.88 -7.66
C ARG A 277 8.85 -4.17 -8.86
N THR A 278 8.44 -3.85 -10.08
CA THR A 278 9.24 -4.04 -11.28
C THR A 278 9.52 -2.70 -11.96
N ILE A 279 10.49 -2.69 -12.91
CA ILE A 279 10.77 -1.51 -13.74
C ILE A 279 9.55 -1.03 -14.57
N ARG A 280 8.51 -1.87 -14.67
CA ARG A 280 7.27 -1.57 -15.37
C ARG A 280 6.25 -0.83 -14.50
N ASP A 281 6.52 -0.62 -13.21
CA ASP A 281 5.69 0.17 -12.29
C ASP A 281 5.89 1.67 -12.53
N LYS A 282 5.38 2.17 -13.64
CA LYS A 282 5.54 3.57 -14.10
C LYS A 282 4.24 4.30 -14.40
N ASN A 283 3.10 3.59 -14.31
CA ASN A 283 1.80 4.15 -14.65
C ASN A 283 1.10 4.68 -13.39
N LEU A 284 0.64 5.92 -13.49
CA LEU A 284 -0.25 6.54 -12.54
C LEU A 284 -1.31 7.31 -13.32
N GLU A 285 -2.54 6.84 -13.26
CA GLU A 285 -3.69 7.48 -13.88
C GLU A 285 -4.34 8.41 -12.86
N TYR A 286 -4.16 9.70 -13.04
CA TYR A 286 -4.67 10.71 -12.11
C TYR A 286 -6.21 10.70 -12.00
N THR A 287 -6.89 10.17 -13.01
CA THR A 287 -8.34 9.92 -12.98
C THR A 287 -8.74 9.03 -11.80
N ASN A 288 -7.93 7.99 -11.47
CA ASN A 288 -8.19 7.13 -10.33
C ASN A 288 -8.11 7.91 -9.00
N VAL A 289 -7.11 8.79 -8.88
CA VAL A 289 -6.93 9.67 -7.71
C VAL A 289 -8.13 10.59 -7.54
N ASN A 290 -8.62 11.22 -8.62
CA ASN A 290 -9.79 12.09 -8.59
C ASN A 290 -11.07 11.35 -8.20
N ILE A 291 -11.29 10.15 -8.73
CA ILE A 291 -12.44 9.31 -8.37
C ILE A 291 -12.38 8.94 -6.89
N LEU A 292 -11.22 8.50 -6.39
CA LEU A 292 -11.03 8.15 -4.99
C LEU A 292 -11.28 9.34 -4.07
N ARG A 293 -10.72 10.51 -4.40
CA ARG A 293 -10.95 11.74 -3.67
C ARG A 293 -12.45 12.02 -3.54
N ALA A 294 -13.18 12.00 -4.65
CA ALA A 294 -14.63 12.23 -4.65
C ALA A 294 -15.38 11.18 -3.83
N CYS A 295 -15.03 9.89 -3.98
CA CYS A 295 -15.62 8.79 -3.22
C CYS A 295 -15.42 8.98 -1.72
N LEU A 296 -14.20 9.24 -1.26
CA LEU A 296 -13.89 9.29 0.16
C LEU A 296 -14.43 10.57 0.82
N ILE A 297 -14.42 11.72 0.14
CA ILE A 297 -15.07 12.92 0.67
C ILE A 297 -16.58 12.69 0.81
N THR A 298 -17.23 12.05 -0.16
CA THR A 298 -18.66 11.69 -0.07
C THR A 298 -18.91 10.72 1.08
N TYR A 299 -18.10 9.68 1.22
CA TYR A 299 -18.22 8.68 2.27
C TYR A 299 -18.08 9.27 3.68
N ILE A 300 -17.07 10.12 3.89
CA ILE A 300 -16.87 10.81 5.17
C ILE A 300 -18.00 11.79 5.44
N GLY A 301 -18.47 12.51 4.42
CA GLY A 301 -19.56 13.46 4.53
C GLY A 301 -20.91 12.81 4.88
N SER A 302 -21.20 11.61 4.36
CA SER A 302 -22.44 10.88 4.67
C SER A 302 -22.52 10.45 6.14
N HIS A 303 -21.40 10.18 6.80
CA HIS A 303 -21.35 9.89 8.24
C HIS A 303 -21.26 11.16 9.11
N ALA A 304 -21.20 12.34 8.52
CA ALA A 304 -21.20 13.59 9.28
C ALA A 304 -22.62 14.04 9.66
N ALA A 305 -23.64 13.48 8.99
CA ALA A 305 -25.05 13.72 9.26
C ALA A 305 -25.61 12.82 10.39
N GLU A 306 -24.85 11.81 10.82
CA GLU A 306 -25.12 10.95 11.97
C GLU A 306 -24.37 11.45 13.23
#